data_cec17fbb1ace7a622f10ad6daa5a6baf
#
_entry.id   cec17fbb1ace7a622f10ad6daa5a6baf
#
_cell.length_a   1.000
_cell.length_b   1.000
_cell.length_c   1.000
_cell.angle_alpha   90.00
_cell.angle_beta   90.00
_cell.angle_gamma   90.00
#
_symmetry.space_group_name_H-M   'P 1'
#
loop_
_entity.id
_entity.type
_entity.pdbx_description
1 polymer ?
#
loop_
_entity_poly.entity_id
_entity_poly.type
_entity_poly.pdbx_seq_one_letter_code
_entity_poly.pdbx_strand_id
1 'polypeptide(L)'
;MNRNTSLTVKLALSLGIIFSATDAAFAQGMASAPDTGQPTAQYTSIAEASEQEIVTVQRLLRRLEYLKTEHLSHKMDESTAAALDAHFATVGVSSEAVNAAQVIRSLFTEAWVKEGWGTGSVDGQDLVVDKDKVKGAQQVLKRLGFEPGPVDGVFGPATFAAIESFQEDAGMKVRGLLTQDTYHNITRALKFADKPPKTIIHMLNWTTYINPDTLDKFEAETGIRVAYDTYTSSAESKEVLLAGSDKYDVVIQTGSQMRLVLEGKDPVLVLDRAKIPNSAAVDPKVRTASDVLDPGNLHSEPYMWGTMGLAVNVDKVRALRPDLKLDSTSLLMDPEIAASLAQCGISMNDEPLDVTPTLIAYLGGDIKNIGIADIEALDAALGKISQYVKRVPDEGWNESMASGKYCVSIGFPGATFRAAEEAKKKGNGQITYSVPLEGTSMWLDYFVIPTNAQNKDAAYRLIDFMLRPDIAAANTNFLRYANPVLTSTPYIEPALLRNKGLYPPPATLKKVSATAPISPDEEKLLRAAWEKLPKQ
;
A
#
# COMPACT_ATOMS: atom_id res chain seq x y z
N MET A 1 -33.38 18.55 25.21
CA MET A 1 -31.96 18.79 25.57
C MET A 1 -31.27 17.45 25.74
N ASN A 2 -30.43 17.14 24.81
CA ASN A 2 -30.01 15.81 24.39
C ASN A 2 -29.10 15.06 25.38
N ARG A 3 -29.60 13.95 25.93
CA ARG A 3 -28.79 12.99 26.70
C ARG A 3 -27.84 12.17 25.81
N ASN A 4 -28.07 12.09 24.49
CA ASN A 4 -27.27 11.27 23.55
C ASN A 4 -25.92 11.88 23.19
N THR A 5 -25.78 13.20 23.13
CA THR A 5 -24.49 13.88 22.90
C THR A 5 -23.48 13.68 24.03
N SER A 6 -24.01 13.45 25.26
CA SER A 6 -23.17 13.21 26.44
C SER A 6 -22.49 11.82 26.44
N LEU A 7 -23.06 10.82 25.77
CA LEU A 7 -22.52 9.44 25.79
C LEU A 7 -21.33 9.28 24.85
N THR A 8 -21.42 9.83 23.63
CA THR A 8 -20.31 9.77 22.65
C THR A 8 -19.07 10.53 23.13
N VAL A 9 -19.28 11.69 23.77
CA VAL A 9 -18.19 12.48 24.37
C VAL A 9 -17.63 11.81 25.63
N LYS A 10 -18.46 11.11 26.42
CA LYS A 10 -17.97 10.36 27.60
C LYS A 10 -17.20 9.12 27.24
N LEU A 11 -17.54 8.42 26.14
CA LEU A 11 -16.78 7.29 25.63
C LEU A 11 -15.37 7.72 25.19
N ALA A 12 -15.25 8.83 24.47
CA ALA A 12 -13.97 9.40 24.05
C ALA A 12 -13.10 9.85 25.24
N LEU A 13 -13.71 10.41 26.28
CA LEU A 13 -13.01 10.87 27.48
C LEU A 13 -12.59 9.74 28.43
N SER A 14 -13.31 8.60 28.44
CA SER A 14 -12.95 7.43 29.27
C SER A 14 -11.77 6.63 28.72
N LEU A 15 -11.50 6.75 27.40
CA LEU A 15 -10.39 6.07 26.74
C LEU A 15 -9.07 6.89 26.75
N GLY A 16 -9.07 8.09 27.33
CA GLY A 16 -7.86 8.93 27.43
C GLY A 16 -7.35 9.48 26.08
N ILE A 17 -8.18 9.51 25.04
CA ILE A 17 -7.84 9.93 23.69
C ILE A 17 -8.08 11.42 23.54
N ILE A 18 -7.03 12.19 23.25
CA ILE A 18 -7.12 13.62 22.93
C ILE A 18 -7.38 13.73 21.43
N PHE A 19 -8.60 14.10 21.04
CA PHE A 19 -8.93 14.40 19.65
C PHE A 19 -8.26 15.69 19.18
N SER A 20 -7.74 15.69 17.95
CA SER A 20 -7.45 16.93 17.26
C SER A 20 -8.75 17.68 16.95
N ALA A 21 -8.70 18.99 16.72
CA ALA A 21 -9.89 19.78 16.37
C ALA A 21 -10.60 19.28 15.09
N THR A 22 -9.86 18.62 14.18
CA THR A 22 -10.36 17.98 12.96
C THR A 22 -11.10 16.69 13.26
N ASP A 23 -10.61 15.86 14.19
CA ASP A 23 -11.24 14.60 14.57
C ASP A 23 -12.56 14.85 15.31
N ALA A 24 -12.59 15.88 16.17
CA ALA A 24 -13.80 16.29 16.87
C ALA A 24 -14.88 16.83 15.91
N ALA A 25 -14.50 17.57 14.87
CA ALA A 25 -15.43 18.09 13.86
C ALA A 25 -16.00 16.97 12.98
N PHE A 26 -15.18 15.96 12.65
CA PHE A 26 -15.61 14.81 11.85
C PHE A 26 -16.54 13.90 12.67
N ALA A 27 -16.17 13.60 13.91
CA ALA A 27 -17.01 12.83 14.82
C ALA A 27 -18.35 13.57 15.16
N GLN A 28 -18.33 14.89 15.26
CA GLN A 28 -19.55 15.71 15.41
C GLN A 28 -20.37 15.75 14.12
N GLY A 29 -19.76 15.77 12.93
CA GLY A 29 -20.46 15.66 11.65
C GLY A 29 -21.19 14.34 11.49
N MET A 30 -20.62 13.23 11.97
CA MET A 30 -21.27 11.91 11.99
C MET A 30 -22.36 11.79 13.08
N ALA A 31 -22.23 12.50 14.21
CA ALA A 31 -23.23 12.56 15.26
C ALA A 31 -24.42 13.49 14.94
N SER A 32 -24.24 14.41 13.98
CA SER A 32 -25.24 15.42 13.59
C SER A 32 -25.85 15.15 12.20
N ALA A 33 -25.86 13.89 11.70
CA ALA A 33 -26.70 13.56 10.57
C ALA A 33 -28.15 13.97 10.91
N PRO A 34 -28.81 14.79 10.08
CA PRO A 34 -30.14 15.28 10.39
C PRO A 34 -31.09 14.09 10.59
N ASP A 35 -31.83 14.13 11.68
CA ASP A 35 -33.00 13.30 11.92
C ASP A 35 -34.03 13.62 10.80
N THR A 36 -33.86 12.99 9.66
CA THR A 36 -34.83 13.07 8.57
C THR A 36 -35.98 12.20 8.97
N GLY A 37 -36.99 12.80 9.61
CA GLY A 37 -38.22 12.23 10.12
C GLY A 37 -38.94 11.18 9.30
N GLN A 38 -38.27 10.08 8.99
CA GLN A 38 -38.91 8.82 8.61
C GLN A 38 -39.20 8.03 9.87
N PRO A 39 -40.32 7.32 9.96
CA PRO A 39 -40.69 6.57 11.15
C PRO A 39 -39.58 5.56 11.44
N THR A 40 -38.84 5.82 12.52
CA THR A 40 -37.86 4.89 13.07
C THR A 40 -38.62 3.61 13.39
N ALA A 41 -38.29 2.51 12.70
CA ALA A 41 -38.70 1.19 13.12
C ALA A 41 -38.26 1.06 14.59
N GLN A 42 -39.22 0.92 15.49
CA GLN A 42 -38.98 0.74 16.94
C GLN A 42 -38.46 -0.71 17.10
N TYR A 43 -37.16 -0.92 16.99
CA TYR A 43 -36.54 -2.17 17.42
C TYR A 43 -36.52 -2.17 18.94
N THR A 44 -37.21 -3.10 19.55
CA THR A 44 -37.30 -3.25 21.00
C THR A 44 -36.13 -4.00 21.60
N SER A 45 -35.35 -4.74 20.78
CA SER A 45 -34.11 -5.44 21.19
C SER A 45 -33.22 -5.82 20.00
N ILE A 46 -31.97 -6.17 20.25
CA ILE A 46 -31.04 -6.74 19.26
C ILE A 46 -31.59 -8.05 18.68
N ALA A 47 -32.39 -8.79 19.41
CA ALA A 47 -33.00 -10.03 18.97
C ALA A 47 -33.98 -9.86 17.79
N GLU A 48 -34.46 -8.65 17.55
CA GLU A 48 -35.36 -8.29 16.45
C GLU A 48 -34.59 -7.67 15.24
N ALA A 49 -33.26 -7.69 15.29
CA ALA A 49 -32.42 -7.16 14.22
C ALA A 49 -32.60 -7.98 12.93
N SER A 50 -32.55 -7.31 11.80
CA SER A 50 -32.50 -7.96 10.49
C SER A 50 -31.23 -8.78 10.32
N GLU A 51 -31.26 -9.79 9.45
CA GLU A 51 -30.07 -10.59 9.12
C GLU A 51 -28.88 -9.71 8.71
N GLN A 52 -29.12 -8.67 7.92
CA GLN A 52 -28.09 -7.71 7.49
C GLN A 52 -27.48 -6.94 8.65
N GLU A 53 -28.26 -6.53 9.63
CA GLU A 53 -27.77 -5.86 10.84
C GLU A 53 -26.93 -6.82 11.69
N ILE A 54 -27.39 -8.08 11.84
CA ILE A 54 -26.64 -9.12 12.56
C ILE A 54 -25.29 -9.37 11.90
N VAL A 55 -25.25 -9.52 10.58
CA VAL A 55 -24.00 -9.69 9.82
C VAL A 55 -23.06 -8.49 10.02
N THR A 56 -23.59 -7.27 10.00
CA THR A 56 -22.80 -6.06 10.26
C THR A 56 -22.22 -6.05 11.68
N VAL A 57 -23.01 -6.44 12.68
CA VAL A 57 -22.56 -6.59 14.06
C VAL A 57 -21.45 -7.63 14.16
N GLN A 58 -21.65 -8.81 13.59
CA GLN A 58 -20.65 -9.90 13.61
C GLN A 58 -19.33 -9.50 12.94
N ARG A 59 -19.38 -8.79 11.81
CA ARG A 59 -18.20 -8.27 11.12
C ARG A 59 -17.41 -7.28 11.96
N LEU A 60 -18.09 -6.31 12.58
CA LEU A 60 -17.46 -5.34 13.45
C LEU A 60 -16.89 -5.99 14.72
N LEU A 61 -17.59 -6.94 15.33
CA LEU A 61 -17.10 -7.70 16.48
C LEU A 61 -15.86 -8.53 16.13
N ARG A 62 -15.84 -9.17 14.95
CA ARG A 62 -14.69 -9.92 14.46
C ARG A 62 -13.49 -8.99 14.22
N ARG A 63 -13.71 -7.85 13.60
CA ARG A 63 -12.69 -6.83 13.35
C ARG A 63 -12.08 -6.27 14.62
N LEU A 64 -12.89 -6.05 15.64
CA LEU A 64 -12.46 -5.61 16.96
C LEU A 64 -11.92 -6.75 17.85
N GLU A 65 -11.84 -7.96 17.32
CA GLU A 65 -11.35 -9.18 17.99
C GLU A 65 -12.21 -9.69 19.14
N TYR A 66 -13.45 -9.19 19.29
CA TYR A 66 -14.41 -9.75 20.25
C TYR A 66 -14.99 -11.09 19.79
N LEU A 67 -15.15 -11.28 18.47
CA LEU A 67 -15.66 -12.51 17.86
C LEU A 67 -14.52 -13.23 17.11
N LYS A 68 -14.22 -14.49 17.52
CA LYS A 68 -13.12 -15.29 16.96
C LYS A 68 -13.66 -16.45 16.10
N THR A 69 -14.42 -16.15 15.07
CA THR A 69 -14.92 -17.13 14.12
C THR A 69 -14.51 -16.78 12.70
N GLU A 70 -14.19 -17.80 11.89
CA GLU A 70 -13.90 -17.62 10.47
C GLU A 70 -15.17 -17.43 9.64
N HIS A 71 -16.29 -18.07 10.08
CA HIS A 71 -17.57 -18.00 9.40
C HIS A 71 -18.60 -17.23 10.24
N LEU A 72 -19.32 -16.32 9.58
CA LEU A 72 -20.42 -15.61 10.19
C LEU A 72 -21.69 -16.47 10.11
N SER A 73 -22.40 -16.59 11.22
CA SER A 73 -23.61 -17.44 11.29
C SER A 73 -24.85 -16.77 10.71
N HIS A 74 -24.78 -15.44 10.48
CA HIS A 74 -25.92 -14.58 10.09
C HIS A 74 -27.10 -14.60 11.09
N LYS A 75 -26.86 -15.07 12.30
CA LYS A 75 -27.85 -15.17 13.39
C LYS A 75 -27.25 -14.69 14.69
N MET A 76 -28.12 -14.24 15.60
CA MET A 76 -27.73 -13.97 16.99
C MET A 76 -27.51 -15.31 17.71
N ASP A 77 -26.36 -15.91 17.48
CA ASP A 77 -25.93 -17.13 18.16
C ASP A 77 -25.22 -16.81 19.49
N GLU A 78 -24.92 -17.85 20.25
CA GLU A 78 -24.28 -17.75 21.56
C GLU A 78 -22.91 -17.08 21.49
N SER A 79 -22.14 -17.30 20.42
CA SER A 79 -20.82 -16.69 20.22
C SER A 79 -20.92 -15.19 19.94
N THR A 80 -21.92 -14.79 19.17
CA THR A 80 -22.20 -13.37 18.88
C THR A 80 -22.69 -12.64 20.15
N ALA A 81 -23.56 -13.28 20.93
CA ALA A 81 -24.04 -12.73 22.19
C ALA A 81 -22.90 -12.54 23.20
N ALA A 82 -22.04 -13.53 23.37
CA ALA A 82 -20.87 -13.43 24.26
C ALA A 82 -19.87 -12.32 23.82
N ALA A 83 -19.66 -12.18 22.51
CA ALA A 83 -18.82 -11.10 21.97
C ALA A 83 -19.41 -9.71 22.21
N LEU A 84 -20.73 -9.56 22.12
CA LEU A 84 -21.43 -8.32 22.44
C LEU A 84 -21.34 -7.99 23.94
N ASP A 85 -21.50 -8.96 24.82
CA ASP A 85 -21.35 -8.75 26.27
C ASP A 85 -19.94 -8.28 26.61
N ALA A 86 -18.92 -8.83 25.95
CA ALA A 86 -17.54 -8.37 26.10
C ALA A 86 -17.36 -6.92 25.63
N HIS A 87 -17.96 -6.54 24.50
CA HIS A 87 -17.96 -5.15 24.02
C HIS A 87 -18.68 -4.22 25.01
N PHE A 88 -19.88 -4.58 25.47
CA PHE A 88 -20.65 -3.77 26.42
C PHE A 88 -19.94 -3.59 27.76
N ALA A 89 -19.24 -4.61 28.23
CA ALA A 89 -18.40 -4.51 29.43
C ALA A 89 -17.27 -3.48 29.24
N THR A 90 -16.70 -3.40 28.06
CA THR A 90 -15.64 -2.44 27.73
C THR A 90 -16.16 -1.00 27.67
N VAL A 91 -17.33 -0.80 27.09
CA VAL A 91 -17.91 0.55 26.92
C VAL A 91 -18.82 0.99 28.08
N GLY A 92 -19.06 0.12 29.07
CA GLY A 92 -19.83 0.42 30.27
C GLY A 92 -21.35 0.63 30.03
N VAL A 93 -21.91 -0.09 29.06
CA VAL A 93 -23.33 -0.01 28.65
C VAL A 93 -24.03 -1.33 28.96
N SER A 94 -25.30 -1.29 29.39
CA SER A 94 -26.12 -2.49 29.58
C SER A 94 -26.69 -2.97 28.24
N SER A 95 -26.56 -4.27 27.94
CA SER A 95 -27.08 -4.91 26.75
C SER A 95 -28.60 -4.84 26.61
N GLU A 96 -29.33 -4.69 27.71
CA GLU A 96 -30.82 -4.66 27.75
C GLU A 96 -31.42 -3.34 27.22
N ALA A 97 -30.62 -2.29 27.04
CA ALA A 97 -31.09 -0.94 26.75
C ALA A 97 -30.79 -0.46 25.32
N VAL A 98 -30.22 -1.30 24.45
CA VAL A 98 -29.74 -0.88 23.13
C VAL A 98 -30.36 -1.70 22.00
N ASN A 99 -30.65 -1.02 20.88
CA ASN A 99 -31.08 -1.66 19.65
C ASN A 99 -29.89 -1.91 18.70
N ALA A 100 -30.10 -2.72 17.63
CA ALA A 100 -29.06 -3.08 16.68
C ALA A 100 -28.35 -1.86 16.06
N ALA A 101 -29.06 -0.82 15.69
CA ALA A 101 -28.46 0.40 15.12
C ALA A 101 -27.53 1.13 16.11
N GLN A 102 -27.86 1.12 17.40
CA GLN A 102 -27.01 1.70 18.46
C GLN A 102 -25.74 0.86 18.67
N VAL A 103 -25.87 -0.47 18.65
CA VAL A 103 -24.74 -1.40 18.74
C VAL A 103 -23.80 -1.25 17.55
N ILE A 104 -24.34 -1.29 16.34
CA ILE A 104 -23.56 -1.10 15.10
C ILE A 104 -22.79 0.23 15.15
N ARG A 105 -23.44 1.31 15.57
CA ARG A 105 -22.79 2.62 15.71
C ARG A 105 -21.68 2.61 16.77
N SER A 106 -21.90 1.95 17.90
CA SER A 106 -20.90 1.84 18.96
C SER A 106 -19.66 1.08 18.49
N LEU A 107 -19.85 -0.11 17.92
CA LEU A 107 -18.77 -0.94 17.36
C LEU A 107 -18.03 -0.23 16.23
N PHE A 108 -18.76 0.42 15.32
CA PHE A 108 -18.16 1.18 14.23
C PHE A 108 -17.31 2.35 14.74
N THR A 109 -17.78 3.06 15.77
CA THR A 109 -17.01 4.16 16.37
C THR A 109 -15.75 3.64 17.07
N GLU A 110 -15.83 2.49 17.74
CA GLU A 110 -14.65 1.86 18.35
C GLU A 110 -13.64 1.44 17.28
N ALA A 111 -14.07 0.80 16.20
CA ALA A 111 -13.22 0.43 15.08
C ALA A 111 -12.60 1.67 14.42
N TRP A 112 -13.38 2.74 14.21
CA TRP A 112 -12.91 4.00 13.65
C TRP A 112 -11.76 4.61 14.46
N VAL A 113 -11.88 4.59 15.78
CA VAL A 113 -10.86 5.13 16.70
C VAL A 113 -9.66 4.19 16.81
N LYS A 114 -9.91 2.90 17.07
CA LYS A 114 -8.87 1.89 17.31
C LYS A 114 -7.94 1.71 16.09
N GLU A 115 -8.50 1.78 14.90
CA GLU A 115 -7.76 1.59 13.65
C GLU A 115 -7.32 2.91 12.98
N GLY A 116 -7.63 4.04 13.60
CA GLY A 116 -7.19 5.35 13.09
C GLY A 116 -7.82 5.78 11.76
N TRP A 117 -9.04 5.31 11.43
CA TRP A 117 -9.70 5.64 10.15
C TRP A 117 -9.91 7.14 9.93
N GLY A 118 -9.96 7.93 11.01
CA GLY A 118 -10.02 9.40 10.95
C GLY A 118 -8.76 10.07 10.44
N THR A 119 -7.63 9.34 10.34
CA THR A 119 -6.34 9.89 9.85
C THR A 119 -6.28 9.98 8.34
N GLY A 120 -7.24 9.40 7.61
CA GLY A 120 -7.27 9.37 6.14
C GLY A 120 -6.44 8.26 5.50
N SER A 121 -5.77 7.42 6.31
CA SER A 121 -5.03 6.25 5.85
C SER A 121 -5.16 5.10 6.85
N VAL A 122 -5.25 3.87 6.35
CA VAL A 122 -5.28 2.63 7.15
C VAL A 122 -4.45 1.57 6.46
N ASP A 123 -3.56 0.91 7.19
CA ASP A 123 -2.66 -0.12 6.67
C ASP A 123 -1.92 0.35 5.40
N GLY A 124 -1.40 1.58 5.38
CA GLY A 124 -0.70 2.17 4.25
C GLY A 124 -1.57 2.49 3.02
N GLN A 125 -2.89 2.45 3.15
CA GLN A 125 -3.82 2.77 2.08
C GLN A 125 -4.58 4.06 2.36
N ASP A 126 -4.53 5.01 1.42
CA ASP A 126 -5.31 6.23 1.52
C ASP A 126 -6.80 5.93 1.41
N LEU A 127 -7.56 6.41 2.38
CA LEU A 127 -9.02 6.33 2.37
C LEU A 127 -9.62 7.41 1.46
N VAL A 128 -10.66 7.05 0.75
CA VAL A 128 -11.47 8.00 -0.01
C VAL A 128 -12.39 8.74 0.95
N VAL A 129 -11.98 9.93 1.35
CA VAL A 129 -12.76 10.81 2.26
C VAL A 129 -13.51 11.91 1.50
N ASP A 130 -13.28 12.06 0.21
CA ASP A 130 -13.99 13.01 -0.65
C ASP A 130 -15.48 12.66 -0.73
N LYS A 131 -16.33 13.61 -0.33
CA LYS A 131 -17.78 13.41 -0.22
C LYS A 131 -18.43 12.97 -1.53
N ASP A 132 -17.99 13.52 -2.66
CA ASP A 132 -18.59 13.20 -3.96
C ASP A 132 -18.17 11.80 -4.42
N LYS A 133 -16.93 11.39 -4.14
CA LYS A 133 -16.47 10.02 -4.40
C LYS A 133 -17.16 8.99 -3.50
N VAL A 134 -17.30 9.27 -2.20
CA VAL A 134 -18.07 8.39 -1.28
C VAL A 134 -19.50 8.25 -1.78
N LYS A 135 -20.15 9.36 -2.17
CA LYS A 135 -21.49 9.35 -2.73
C LYS A 135 -21.55 8.56 -4.05
N GLY A 136 -20.53 8.71 -4.90
CA GLY A 136 -20.39 7.93 -6.12
C GLY A 136 -20.31 6.42 -5.84
N ALA A 137 -19.48 6.02 -4.88
CA ALA A 137 -19.37 4.62 -4.46
C ALA A 137 -20.70 4.07 -3.92
N GLN A 138 -21.40 4.83 -3.06
CA GLN A 138 -22.72 4.45 -2.56
C GLN A 138 -23.75 4.26 -3.69
N GLN A 139 -23.76 5.16 -4.69
CA GLN A 139 -24.64 5.03 -5.86
C GLN A 139 -24.34 3.75 -6.65
N VAL A 140 -23.05 3.47 -6.85
CA VAL A 140 -22.62 2.29 -7.60
C VAL A 140 -22.96 1.00 -6.85
N LEU A 141 -22.64 0.92 -5.56
CA LEU A 141 -22.98 -0.23 -4.71
C LEU A 141 -24.48 -0.53 -4.75
N LYS A 142 -25.32 0.52 -4.62
CA LYS A 142 -26.77 0.36 -4.71
C LYS A 142 -27.23 -0.18 -6.08
N ARG A 143 -26.63 0.29 -7.18
CA ARG A 143 -26.94 -0.22 -8.53
C ARG A 143 -26.47 -1.66 -8.74
N LEU A 144 -25.43 -2.09 -8.04
CA LEU A 144 -24.95 -3.48 -8.04
C LEU A 144 -25.77 -4.40 -7.11
N GLY A 145 -26.75 -3.86 -6.37
CA GLY A 145 -27.63 -4.64 -5.52
C GLY A 145 -27.18 -4.72 -4.05
N PHE A 146 -26.17 -3.97 -3.66
CA PHE A 146 -25.73 -3.85 -2.26
C PHE A 146 -26.50 -2.69 -1.56
N GLU A 147 -26.56 -2.74 -0.23
CA GLU A 147 -27.31 -1.78 0.58
C GLU A 147 -26.37 -0.82 1.35
N PRO A 148 -25.85 0.24 0.69
CA PRO A 148 -24.89 1.16 1.32
C PRO A 148 -25.52 2.17 2.30
N GLY A 149 -26.82 2.08 2.54
CA GLY A 149 -27.59 3.09 3.27
C GLY A 149 -27.90 4.34 2.46
N PRO A 150 -28.08 5.50 3.10
CA PRO A 150 -28.33 6.77 2.40
C PRO A 150 -27.20 7.12 1.43
N VAL A 151 -27.56 7.65 0.26
CA VAL A 151 -26.57 8.10 -0.75
C VAL A 151 -26.27 9.58 -0.47
N ASP A 152 -25.53 9.85 0.59
CA ASP A 152 -25.28 11.19 1.13
C ASP A 152 -23.82 11.64 1.10
N GLY A 153 -22.91 10.71 0.75
CA GLY A 153 -21.47 10.94 0.74
C GLY A 153 -20.83 10.82 2.14
N VAL A 154 -21.54 10.22 3.10
CA VAL A 154 -21.00 9.92 4.44
C VAL A 154 -20.63 8.44 4.50
N PHE A 155 -19.36 8.16 4.81
CA PHE A 155 -18.90 6.80 5.03
C PHE A 155 -19.34 6.33 6.41
N GLY A 156 -20.47 5.62 6.48
CA GLY A 156 -21.05 5.10 7.70
C GLY A 156 -21.10 3.57 7.77
N PRO A 157 -21.66 2.99 8.84
CA PRO A 157 -21.72 1.54 9.04
C PRO A 157 -22.37 0.77 7.88
N ALA A 158 -23.42 1.31 7.27
CA ALA A 158 -24.10 0.68 6.15
C ALA A 158 -23.22 0.68 4.89
N THR A 159 -22.49 1.77 4.63
CA THR A 159 -21.54 1.85 3.51
C THR A 159 -20.38 0.88 3.73
N PHE A 160 -19.84 0.81 4.94
CA PHE A 160 -18.84 -0.17 5.34
C PHE A 160 -19.30 -1.61 5.05
N ALA A 161 -20.47 -2.00 5.55
CA ALA A 161 -21.03 -3.34 5.38
C ALA A 161 -21.30 -3.68 3.89
N ALA A 162 -21.76 -2.71 3.11
CA ALA A 162 -21.99 -2.89 1.68
C ALA A 162 -20.68 -3.10 0.92
N ILE A 163 -19.60 -2.41 1.30
CA ILE A 163 -18.27 -2.62 0.73
C ILE A 163 -17.75 -4.01 1.10
N GLU A 164 -17.89 -4.46 2.35
CA GLU A 164 -17.50 -5.81 2.73
C GLU A 164 -18.26 -6.86 1.92
N SER A 165 -19.58 -6.71 1.76
CA SER A 165 -20.40 -7.61 0.96
C SER A 165 -19.98 -7.63 -0.51
N PHE A 166 -19.65 -6.46 -1.08
CA PHE A 166 -19.09 -6.36 -2.43
C PHE A 166 -17.73 -7.09 -2.54
N GLN A 167 -16.85 -6.90 -1.56
CA GLN A 167 -15.54 -7.55 -1.55
C GLN A 167 -15.65 -9.07 -1.43
N GLU A 168 -16.58 -9.57 -0.60
CA GLU A 168 -16.87 -11.01 -0.50
C GLU A 168 -17.41 -11.58 -1.82
N ASP A 169 -18.41 -10.93 -2.44
CA ASP A 169 -18.99 -11.36 -3.72
C ASP A 169 -17.95 -11.38 -4.85
N ALA A 170 -17.04 -10.42 -4.85
CA ALA A 170 -15.93 -10.34 -5.79
C ALA A 170 -14.74 -11.26 -5.45
N GLY A 171 -14.78 -12.01 -4.34
CA GLY A 171 -13.68 -12.87 -3.88
C GLY A 171 -12.43 -12.12 -3.42
N MET A 172 -12.56 -10.85 -3.11
CA MET A 172 -11.46 -9.96 -2.69
C MET A 172 -11.12 -10.16 -1.20
N LYS A 173 -10.02 -9.52 -0.76
CA LYS A 173 -9.72 -9.38 0.67
C LYS A 173 -10.76 -8.45 1.32
N VAL A 174 -11.52 -8.97 2.29
CA VAL A 174 -12.60 -8.22 2.93
C VAL A 174 -12.02 -7.26 3.96
N ARG A 175 -12.15 -5.97 3.72
CA ARG A 175 -11.67 -4.89 4.59
C ARG A 175 -12.76 -3.88 4.96
N GLY A 176 -13.82 -3.78 4.18
CA GLY A 176 -14.91 -2.81 4.37
C GLY A 176 -14.52 -1.34 4.15
N LEU A 177 -13.26 -1.07 3.82
CA LEU A 177 -12.73 0.28 3.68
C LEU A 177 -12.83 0.76 2.23
N LEU A 178 -13.20 2.03 2.05
CA LEU A 178 -13.21 2.68 0.75
C LEU A 178 -11.83 3.28 0.47
N THR A 179 -10.90 2.45 0.04
CA THR A 179 -9.60 2.88 -0.49
C THR A 179 -9.72 3.26 -1.96
N GLN A 180 -8.69 3.87 -2.56
CA GLN A 180 -8.69 4.16 -3.99
C GLN A 180 -8.85 2.87 -4.81
N ASP A 181 -8.17 1.80 -4.43
CA ASP A 181 -8.28 0.51 -5.13
C ASP A 181 -9.68 -0.11 -5.00
N THR A 182 -10.29 -0.04 -3.80
CA THR A 182 -11.68 -0.47 -3.59
C THR A 182 -12.66 0.35 -4.44
N TYR A 183 -12.47 1.67 -4.48
CA TYR A 183 -13.28 2.56 -5.31
C TYR A 183 -13.20 2.18 -6.81
N HIS A 184 -12.01 1.91 -7.32
CA HIS A 184 -11.81 1.45 -8.70
C HIS A 184 -12.46 0.09 -8.95
N ASN A 185 -12.34 -0.87 -8.03
CA ASN A 185 -13.00 -2.17 -8.16
C ASN A 185 -14.53 -2.04 -8.23
N ILE A 186 -15.13 -1.22 -7.36
CA ILE A 186 -16.57 -0.95 -7.33
C ILE A 186 -17.02 -0.31 -8.67
N THR A 187 -16.33 0.73 -9.14
CA THR A 187 -16.69 1.44 -10.37
C THR A 187 -16.49 0.57 -11.61
N ARG A 188 -15.46 -0.26 -11.65
CA ARG A 188 -15.23 -1.24 -12.72
C ARG A 188 -16.32 -2.31 -12.75
N ALA A 189 -16.74 -2.83 -11.60
CA ALA A 189 -17.83 -3.80 -11.54
C ALA A 189 -19.11 -3.27 -12.17
N LEU A 190 -19.46 -1.99 -11.96
CA LEU A 190 -20.59 -1.36 -12.62
C LEU A 190 -20.38 -1.19 -14.13
N LYS A 191 -19.18 -0.80 -14.55
CA LYS A 191 -18.83 -0.59 -15.97
C LYS A 191 -19.08 -1.83 -16.82
N PHE A 192 -18.91 -3.00 -16.22
CA PHE A 192 -19.06 -4.30 -16.87
C PHE A 192 -20.27 -5.11 -16.34
N ALA A 193 -21.20 -4.48 -15.62
CA ALA A 193 -22.34 -5.18 -15.01
C ALA A 193 -23.21 -5.93 -16.01
N ASP A 194 -23.40 -5.37 -17.22
CA ASP A 194 -24.19 -6.00 -18.30
C ASP A 194 -23.42 -7.09 -19.06
N LYS A 195 -22.15 -7.30 -18.74
CA LYS A 195 -21.27 -8.29 -19.38
C LYS A 195 -20.60 -9.13 -18.30
N PRO A 196 -21.26 -10.21 -17.82
CA PRO A 196 -20.65 -11.06 -16.80
C PRO A 196 -19.31 -11.61 -17.32
N PRO A 197 -18.26 -11.62 -16.47
CA PRO A 197 -16.95 -12.07 -16.88
C PRO A 197 -16.98 -13.57 -17.21
N LYS A 198 -16.19 -13.98 -18.21
CA LYS A 198 -15.99 -15.40 -18.53
C LYS A 198 -15.21 -16.12 -17.44
N THR A 199 -14.29 -15.39 -16.82
CA THR A 199 -13.40 -15.87 -15.76
C THR A 199 -13.05 -14.68 -14.88
N ILE A 200 -12.92 -14.94 -13.56
CA ILE A 200 -12.36 -13.99 -12.62
C ILE A 200 -11.01 -14.53 -12.21
N ILE A 201 -9.97 -13.69 -12.28
CA ILE A 201 -8.65 -14.00 -11.74
C ILE A 201 -8.35 -13.06 -10.57
N HIS A 202 -7.63 -13.56 -9.59
CA HIS A 202 -7.26 -12.81 -8.41
C HIS A 202 -5.79 -12.37 -8.50
N MET A 203 -5.58 -11.05 -8.43
CA MET A 203 -4.25 -10.46 -8.44
C MET A 203 -3.95 -9.80 -7.11
N LEU A 204 -2.76 -10.07 -6.56
CA LEU A 204 -2.24 -9.41 -5.38
C LEU A 204 -1.07 -8.50 -5.79
N ASN A 205 -1.14 -7.22 -5.44
CA ASN A 205 -0.14 -6.22 -5.81
C ASN A 205 0.14 -5.24 -4.66
N TRP A 206 1.14 -4.40 -4.81
CA TRP A 206 1.34 -3.22 -3.98
C TRP A 206 0.14 -2.27 -4.09
N THR A 207 -0.13 -1.56 -3.01
CA THR A 207 -1.12 -0.46 -3.00
C THR A 207 -0.77 0.60 -4.03
N THR A 208 -1.78 1.06 -4.79
CA THR A 208 -1.65 2.11 -5.83
C THR A 208 -0.53 1.84 -6.86
N TYR A 209 -0.30 0.58 -7.22
CA TYR A 209 0.83 0.17 -8.05
C TYR A 209 0.42 -0.43 -9.40
N ILE A 210 -0.68 0.07 -9.95
CA ILE A 210 -1.14 -0.23 -11.32
C ILE A 210 -1.99 0.94 -11.83
N ASN A 211 -1.97 1.17 -13.14
CA ASN A 211 -2.96 2.06 -13.75
C ASN A 211 -4.29 1.29 -13.90
N PRO A 212 -5.37 1.70 -13.19
CA PRO A 212 -6.64 0.98 -13.23
C PRO A 212 -7.24 0.83 -14.63
N ASP A 213 -7.01 1.81 -15.51
CA ASP A 213 -7.50 1.77 -16.89
C ASP A 213 -6.93 0.58 -17.68
N THR A 214 -5.75 0.07 -17.30
CA THR A 214 -5.17 -1.12 -17.94
C THR A 214 -5.94 -2.38 -17.59
N LEU A 215 -6.47 -2.49 -16.37
CA LEU A 215 -7.35 -3.59 -15.97
C LEU A 215 -8.71 -3.52 -16.69
N ASP A 216 -9.25 -2.32 -16.83
CA ASP A 216 -10.49 -2.09 -17.60
C ASP A 216 -10.33 -2.52 -19.05
N LYS A 217 -9.19 -2.16 -19.67
CA LYS A 217 -8.87 -2.53 -21.04
C LYS A 217 -8.68 -4.04 -21.19
N PHE A 218 -8.02 -4.69 -20.21
CA PHE A 218 -7.88 -6.14 -20.19
C PHE A 218 -9.23 -6.85 -20.14
N GLU A 219 -10.14 -6.44 -19.24
CA GLU A 219 -11.49 -7.02 -19.15
C GLU A 219 -12.28 -6.80 -20.42
N ALA A 220 -12.22 -5.58 -21.00
CA ALA A 220 -12.92 -5.26 -22.24
C ALA A 220 -12.47 -6.12 -23.43
N GLU A 221 -11.16 -6.40 -23.55
CA GLU A 221 -10.59 -7.16 -24.66
C GLU A 221 -10.73 -8.68 -24.49
N THR A 222 -10.69 -9.18 -23.26
CA THR A 222 -10.60 -10.62 -22.98
C THR A 222 -11.86 -11.23 -22.38
N GLY A 223 -12.70 -10.42 -21.74
CA GLY A 223 -13.81 -10.87 -20.90
C GLY A 223 -13.34 -11.49 -19.57
N ILE A 224 -12.07 -11.34 -19.19
CA ILE A 224 -11.50 -11.81 -17.91
C ILE A 224 -11.47 -10.63 -16.95
N ARG A 225 -12.15 -10.77 -15.82
CA ARG A 225 -12.12 -9.77 -14.73
C ARG A 225 -10.94 -10.02 -13.81
N VAL A 226 -10.29 -8.95 -13.36
CA VAL A 226 -9.25 -9.02 -12.34
C VAL A 226 -9.84 -8.55 -11.01
N ALA A 227 -10.02 -9.46 -10.05
CA ALA A 227 -10.25 -9.12 -8.65
C ALA A 227 -8.90 -8.68 -8.06
N TYR A 228 -8.79 -7.38 -7.77
CA TYR A 228 -7.52 -6.74 -7.45
C TYR A 228 -7.41 -6.46 -5.96
N ASP A 229 -6.56 -7.23 -5.28
CA ASP A 229 -6.20 -7.06 -3.88
C ASP A 229 -4.84 -6.41 -3.74
N THR A 230 -4.59 -5.76 -2.60
CA THR A 230 -3.34 -5.06 -2.34
C THR A 230 -2.69 -5.43 -1.01
N TYR A 231 -1.37 -5.25 -0.95
CA TYR A 231 -0.55 -5.36 0.24
C TYR A 231 0.33 -4.11 0.42
N THR A 232 0.89 -3.93 1.62
CA THR A 232 1.67 -2.75 2.01
C THR A 232 3.08 -3.08 2.48
N SER A 233 3.43 -4.37 2.57
CA SER A 233 4.79 -4.82 2.90
C SER A 233 5.23 -6.00 2.03
N SER A 234 6.51 -6.02 1.65
CA SER A 234 7.11 -7.12 0.88
C SER A 234 7.04 -8.48 1.61
N ALA A 235 6.95 -8.46 2.94
CA ALA A 235 6.78 -9.66 3.75
C ALA A 235 5.42 -10.32 3.50
N GLU A 236 4.34 -9.53 3.36
CA GLU A 236 2.98 -10.06 3.15
C GLU A 236 2.88 -10.87 1.86
N SER A 237 3.40 -10.37 0.74
CA SER A 237 3.37 -11.09 -0.54
C SER A 237 4.19 -12.40 -0.48
N LYS A 238 5.36 -12.37 0.17
CA LYS A 238 6.18 -13.56 0.41
C LYS A 238 5.43 -14.61 1.23
N GLU A 239 4.82 -14.20 2.34
CA GLU A 239 4.07 -15.10 3.23
C GLU A 239 2.90 -15.77 2.50
N VAL A 240 2.14 -15.01 1.69
CA VAL A 240 1.06 -15.55 0.85
C VAL A 240 1.58 -16.65 -0.09
N LEU A 241 2.73 -16.43 -0.74
CA LEU A 241 3.32 -17.40 -1.64
C LEU A 241 3.83 -18.65 -0.89
N LEU A 242 4.55 -18.46 0.21
CA LEU A 242 5.11 -19.56 1.01
C LEU A 242 4.02 -20.37 1.73
N ALA A 243 2.90 -19.75 2.09
CA ALA A 243 1.73 -20.46 2.64
C ALA A 243 1.00 -21.32 1.59
N GLY A 244 1.34 -21.20 0.30
CA GLY A 244 0.70 -21.96 -0.77
C GLY A 244 -0.76 -21.59 -0.97
N SER A 245 -1.10 -20.31 -0.82
CA SER A 245 -2.46 -19.82 -1.04
C SER A 245 -2.95 -20.16 -2.45
N ASP A 246 -4.14 -20.68 -2.56
CA ASP A 246 -4.84 -20.95 -3.82
C ASP A 246 -5.76 -19.79 -4.25
N LYS A 247 -5.79 -18.73 -3.44
CA LYS A 247 -6.62 -17.54 -3.69
C LYS A 247 -6.15 -16.76 -4.90
N TYR A 248 -4.83 -16.58 -5.06
CA TYR A 248 -4.29 -15.68 -6.07
C TYR A 248 -3.79 -16.42 -7.30
N ASP A 249 -4.08 -15.85 -8.48
CA ASP A 249 -3.61 -16.34 -9.78
C ASP A 249 -2.35 -15.61 -10.24
N VAL A 250 -2.20 -14.34 -9.87
CA VAL A 250 -1.01 -13.51 -10.13
C VAL A 250 -0.64 -12.74 -8.87
N VAL A 251 0.63 -12.76 -8.52
CA VAL A 251 1.19 -11.94 -7.43
C VAL A 251 2.30 -11.08 -8.00
N ILE A 252 2.32 -9.80 -7.62
CA ILE A 252 3.51 -8.98 -7.80
C ILE A 252 4.43 -9.26 -6.61
N GLN A 253 5.64 -9.74 -6.92
CA GLN A 253 6.63 -10.11 -5.92
C GLN A 253 7.84 -9.20 -6.02
N THR A 254 8.24 -8.61 -4.89
CA THR A 254 9.44 -7.78 -4.81
C THR A 254 10.70 -8.61 -4.96
N GLY A 255 11.64 -8.12 -5.74
CA GLY A 255 12.89 -8.81 -6.04
C GLY A 255 13.73 -9.11 -4.80
N SER A 256 13.78 -8.19 -3.83
CA SER A 256 14.50 -8.39 -2.56
C SER A 256 14.02 -9.62 -1.77
N GLN A 257 12.77 -10.05 -1.96
CA GLN A 257 12.20 -11.25 -1.33
C GLN A 257 12.14 -12.47 -2.27
N MET A 258 12.40 -12.29 -3.57
CA MET A 258 12.19 -13.33 -4.59
C MET A 258 13.02 -14.59 -4.30
N ARG A 259 14.27 -14.43 -3.91
CA ARG A 259 15.14 -15.57 -3.58
C ARG A 259 14.60 -16.40 -2.42
N LEU A 260 14.08 -15.74 -1.37
CA LEU A 260 13.48 -16.41 -0.22
C LEU A 260 12.20 -17.16 -0.60
N VAL A 261 11.43 -16.62 -1.55
CA VAL A 261 10.29 -17.33 -2.14
C VAL A 261 10.76 -18.60 -2.84
N LEU A 262 11.83 -18.51 -3.66
CA LEU A 262 12.36 -19.66 -4.43
C LEU A 262 13.03 -20.75 -3.55
N GLU A 263 13.39 -20.44 -2.32
CA GLU A 263 13.87 -21.43 -1.34
C GLU A 263 12.72 -22.26 -0.74
N GLY A 264 11.47 -21.85 -0.94
CA GLY A 264 10.29 -22.59 -0.55
C GLY A 264 10.06 -23.84 -1.43
N LYS A 265 9.10 -24.68 -1.03
CA LYS A 265 8.76 -25.88 -1.78
C LYS A 265 7.82 -25.53 -2.93
N ASP A 266 8.40 -25.18 -4.09
CA ASP A 266 7.68 -24.89 -5.33
C ASP A 266 6.53 -23.84 -5.17
N PRO A 267 6.77 -22.69 -4.55
CA PRO A 267 5.70 -21.73 -4.26
C PRO A 267 5.16 -21.06 -5.52
N VAL A 268 5.96 -20.98 -6.59
CA VAL A 268 5.61 -20.35 -7.86
C VAL A 268 5.99 -21.23 -9.05
N LEU A 269 5.29 -21.07 -10.16
CA LEU A 269 5.53 -21.83 -11.37
C LEU A 269 6.86 -21.47 -12.05
N VAL A 270 7.49 -22.46 -12.68
CA VAL A 270 8.38 -22.21 -13.82
C VAL A 270 7.51 -21.71 -14.98
N LEU A 271 7.79 -20.52 -15.48
CA LEU A 271 6.95 -19.86 -16.49
C LEU A 271 7.16 -20.47 -17.89
N ASP A 272 6.05 -20.81 -18.54
CA ASP A 272 6.04 -21.15 -19.97
C ASP A 272 6.11 -19.87 -20.82
N ARG A 273 7.29 -19.52 -21.30
CA ARG A 273 7.52 -18.31 -22.11
C ARG A 273 6.76 -18.31 -23.45
N ALA A 274 6.36 -19.46 -23.94
CA ALA A 274 5.54 -19.53 -25.16
C ALA A 274 4.13 -18.93 -24.94
N LYS A 275 3.68 -18.87 -23.69
CA LYS A 275 2.40 -18.23 -23.28
C LYS A 275 2.54 -16.73 -23.02
N ILE A 276 3.77 -16.19 -23.06
CA ILE A 276 4.07 -14.76 -22.82
C ILE A 276 4.91 -14.21 -23.99
N PRO A 277 4.39 -14.14 -25.22
CA PRO A 277 5.17 -13.70 -26.37
C PRO A 277 5.73 -12.28 -26.24
N ASN A 278 5.02 -11.35 -25.54
CA ASN A 278 5.52 -10.00 -25.29
C ASN A 278 6.74 -9.95 -24.35
N SER A 279 7.06 -11.03 -23.66
CA SER A 279 8.28 -11.21 -22.85
C SER A 279 9.58 -11.01 -23.68
N ALA A 280 9.52 -11.24 -25.00
CA ALA A 280 10.64 -11.01 -25.90
C ALA A 280 11.06 -9.53 -26.02
N ALA A 281 10.19 -8.60 -25.65
CA ALA A 281 10.46 -7.15 -25.68
C ALA A 281 11.08 -6.61 -24.38
N VAL A 282 11.30 -7.45 -23.37
CA VAL A 282 11.93 -7.05 -22.10
C VAL A 282 13.42 -6.76 -22.34
N ASP A 283 13.89 -5.63 -21.77
CA ASP A 283 15.29 -5.19 -21.90
C ASP A 283 16.26 -6.28 -21.41
N PRO A 284 17.22 -6.71 -22.24
CA PRO A 284 18.25 -7.67 -21.82
C PRO A 284 19.04 -7.25 -20.58
N LYS A 285 19.18 -5.94 -20.31
CA LYS A 285 19.84 -5.45 -19.09
C LYS A 285 19.02 -5.74 -17.86
N VAL A 286 17.69 -5.58 -17.95
CA VAL A 286 16.76 -5.94 -16.89
C VAL A 286 16.79 -7.46 -16.67
N ARG A 287 16.82 -8.26 -17.74
CA ARG A 287 17.00 -9.72 -17.64
C ARG A 287 18.27 -10.12 -16.91
N THR A 288 19.40 -9.45 -17.24
CA THR A 288 20.69 -9.71 -16.59
C THR A 288 20.66 -9.34 -15.11
N ALA A 289 20.01 -8.23 -14.75
CA ALA A 289 19.84 -7.85 -13.34
C ALA A 289 18.91 -8.83 -12.61
N SER A 290 17.83 -9.26 -13.27
CA SER A 290 16.87 -10.23 -12.75
C SER A 290 17.48 -11.61 -12.47
N ASP A 291 18.50 -12.03 -13.22
CA ASP A 291 19.19 -13.32 -13.06
C ASP A 291 19.83 -13.48 -11.67
N VAL A 292 20.17 -12.39 -11.01
CA VAL A 292 20.68 -12.37 -9.62
C VAL A 292 19.61 -12.82 -8.63
N LEU A 293 18.34 -12.46 -8.90
CA LEU A 293 17.19 -12.63 -8.01
C LEU A 293 16.38 -13.88 -8.36
N ASP A 294 16.26 -14.21 -9.63
CA ASP A 294 15.61 -15.39 -10.20
C ASP A 294 16.55 -16.06 -11.21
N PRO A 295 17.45 -16.95 -10.78
CA PRO A 295 18.44 -17.58 -11.63
C PRO A 295 17.84 -18.23 -12.89
N GLY A 296 18.34 -17.86 -14.06
CA GLY A 296 17.80 -18.26 -15.35
C GLY A 296 16.50 -17.53 -15.73
N ASN A 297 16.02 -16.60 -14.91
CA ASN A 297 14.74 -15.91 -15.09
C ASN A 297 13.59 -16.91 -15.31
N LEU A 298 13.54 -17.98 -14.53
CA LEU A 298 12.64 -19.10 -14.81
C LEU A 298 11.23 -18.88 -14.25
N HIS A 299 11.11 -18.20 -13.10
CA HIS A 299 9.87 -18.19 -12.31
C HIS A 299 9.13 -16.86 -12.37
N SER A 300 9.77 -15.83 -12.88
CA SER A 300 9.25 -14.46 -12.80
C SER A 300 9.31 -13.73 -14.14
N GLU A 301 8.43 -12.74 -14.29
CA GLU A 301 8.43 -11.82 -15.42
C GLU A 301 8.52 -10.38 -14.90
N PRO A 302 9.55 -9.58 -15.27
CA PRO A 302 9.70 -8.22 -14.76
C PRO A 302 8.47 -7.34 -15.04
N TYR A 303 8.01 -6.64 -14.02
CA TYR A 303 6.88 -5.69 -14.09
C TYR A 303 7.35 -4.24 -14.14
N MET A 304 7.99 -3.80 -13.06
CA MET A 304 8.57 -2.47 -12.93
C MET A 304 9.98 -2.57 -12.37
N TRP A 305 10.79 -1.54 -12.61
CA TRP A 305 12.11 -1.42 -12.03
C TRP A 305 12.46 0.04 -11.73
N GLY A 306 13.44 0.23 -10.89
CA GLY A 306 13.98 1.53 -10.59
C GLY A 306 15.23 1.44 -9.74
N THR A 307 15.61 2.58 -9.18
CA THR A 307 16.77 2.70 -8.30
C THR A 307 16.34 3.27 -6.95
N MET A 308 17.05 2.94 -5.89
CA MET A 308 17.02 3.77 -4.70
C MET A 308 17.80 5.06 -4.95
N GLY A 309 17.35 6.18 -4.43
CA GLY A 309 18.02 7.44 -4.69
C GLY A 309 17.73 8.53 -3.68
N LEU A 310 18.35 9.67 -3.91
CA LEU A 310 18.26 10.84 -3.03
C LEU A 310 17.09 11.71 -3.46
N ALA A 311 16.17 11.95 -2.55
CA ALA A 311 15.16 12.98 -2.61
C ALA A 311 15.69 14.21 -1.86
N VAL A 312 15.88 15.32 -2.57
CA VAL A 312 16.49 16.53 -1.99
C VAL A 312 15.62 17.74 -2.26
N ASN A 313 15.23 18.44 -1.19
CA ASN A 313 14.65 19.77 -1.29
C ASN A 313 15.78 20.77 -1.53
N VAL A 314 15.96 21.13 -2.80
CA VAL A 314 17.08 21.94 -3.28
C VAL A 314 17.15 23.29 -2.58
N ASP A 315 16.01 23.95 -2.43
CA ASP A 315 15.96 25.30 -1.85
C ASP A 315 16.39 25.27 -0.38
N LYS A 316 15.91 24.30 0.39
CA LYS A 316 16.26 24.17 1.82
C LYS A 316 17.73 23.82 2.01
N VAL A 317 18.24 22.85 1.25
CA VAL A 317 19.66 22.46 1.35
C VAL A 317 20.57 23.59 0.91
N ARG A 318 20.27 24.28 -0.21
CA ARG A 318 21.06 25.41 -0.70
C ARG A 318 21.06 26.61 0.24
N ALA A 319 19.96 26.83 0.96
CA ALA A 319 19.88 27.89 1.97
C ALA A 319 20.84 27.65 3.15
N LEU A 320 21.12 26.39 3.49
CA LEU A 320 22.01 26.00 4.59
C LEU A 320 23.45 25.78 4.12
N ARG A 321 23.60 25.07 3.01
CA ARG A 321 24.88 24.58 2.48
C ARG A 321 24.88 24.67 0.95
N PRO A 322 25.18 25.85 0.38
CA PRO A 322 25.21 26.05 -1.07
C PRO A 322 26.32 25.27 -1.79
N ASP A 323 27.33 24.83 -1.06
CA ASP A 323 28.51 24.11 -1.54
C ASP A 323 28.29 22.61 -1.79
N LEU A 324 27.25 22.00 -1.21
CA LEU A 324 27.08 20.56 -1.23
C LEU A 324 26.67 20.00 -2.60
N LYS A 325 27.18 18.81 -2.93
CA LYS A 325 26.69 18.02 -4.06
C LYS A 325 25.37 17.36 -3.66
N LEU A 326 24.31 17.60 -4.46
CA LEU A 326 22.97 17.12 -4.14
C LEU A 326 22.72 15.68 -4.59
N ASP A 327 23.69 15.06 -5.23
CA ASP A 327 23.66 13.71 -5.78
C ASP A 327 24.67 12.76 -5.10
N SER A 328 25.08 13.07 -3.87
CA SER A 328 25.98 12.21 -3.07
C SER A 328 25.29 11.73 -1.80
N THR A 329 25.44 10.45 -1.48
CA THR A 329 24.95 9.84 -0.23
C THR A 329 25.61 10.47 1.01
N SER A 330 26.69 11.24 0.84
CA SER A 330 27.30 12.02 1.93
C SER A 330 26.34 12.96 2.63
N LEU A 331 25.26 13.40 1.95
CA LEU A 331 24.21 14.24 2.55
C LEU A 331 23.57 13.62 3.80
N LEU A 332 23.57 12.29 3.88
CA LEU A 332 23.02 11.53 5.02
C LEU A 332 24.13 10.88 5.85
N MET A 333 25.17 10.35 5.16
CA MET A 333 26.13 9.43 5.77
C MET A 333 27.39 10.10 6.32
N ASP A 334 27.69 11.33 5.90
CA ASP A 334 28.78 12.12 6.48
C ASP A 334 28.25 12.84 7.74
N PRO A 335 28.81 12.56 8.94
CA PRO A 335 28.29 13.12 10.19
C PRO A 335 28.34 14.65 10.27
N GLU A 336 29.35 15.30 9.65
CA GLU A 336 29.48 16.77 9.66
C GLU A 336 28.44 17.40 8.74
N ILE A 337 28.22 16.79 7.56
CA ILE A 337 27.21 17.24 6.62
C ILE A 337 25.82 17.02 7.23
N ALA A 338 25.53 15.84 7.76
CA ALA A 338 24.27 15.51 8.41
C ALA A 338 23.97 16.47 9.57
N ALA A 339 24.94 16.78 10.41
CA ALA A 339 24.80 17.76 11.49
C ALA A 339 24.43 19.14 10.93
N SER A 340 25.05 19.59 9.82
CA SER A 340 24.77 20.88 9.21
C SER A 340 23.38 20.99 8.59
N LEU A 341 22.78 19.87 8.20
CA LEU A 341 21.45 19.78 7.60
C LEU A 341 20.35 19.40 8.60
N ALA A 342 20.72 19.05 9.85
CA ALA A 342 19.76 18.53 10.85
C ALA A 342 18.55 19.44 11.09
N GLN A 343 18.73 20.77 10.99
CA GLN A 343 17.63 21.73 11.20
C GLN A 343 16.55 21.69 10.10
N CYS A 344 16.86 21.20 8.89
CA CYS A 344 15.86 21.02 7.84
C CYS A 344 15.33 19.59 7.76
N GLY A 345 15.82 18.69 8.63
CA GLY A 345 15.41 17.30 8.74
C GLY A 345 16.04 16.39 7.68
N ILE A 346 16.50 15.23 8.14
CA ILE A 346 17.06 14.18 7.29
C ILE A 346 16.36 12.87 7.60
N SER A 347 16.03 12.10 6.57
CA SER A 347 15.39 10.79 6.76
C SER A 347 15.89 9.74 5.78
N MET A 348 15.53 8.49 6.05
CA MET A 348 15.63 7.34 5.15
C MET A 348 14.29 6.64 5.12
N ASN A 349 13.93 6.05 4.00
CA ASN A 349 12.81 5.12 3.92
C ASN A 349 13.08 3.91 4.84
N ASP A 350 12.09 3.43 5.59
CA ASP A 350 12.24 2.33 6.57
C ASP A 350 12.15 0.93 5.90
N GLU A 351 12.84 0.77 4.76
CA GLU A 351 13.01 -0.49 4.02
C GLU A 351 14.51 -0.86 3.99
N PRO A 352 15.02 -1.50 5.05
CA PRO A 352 16.45 -1.74 5.22
C PRO A 352 17.08 -2.53 4.07
N LEU A 353 16.39 -3.53 3.51
CA LEU A 353 16.93 -4.33 2.41
C LEU A 353 17.13 -3.52 1.11
N ASP A 354 16.25 -2.56 0.85
CA ASP A 354 16.31 -1.74 -0.36
C ASP A 354 17.27 -0.54 -0.21
N VAL A 355 17.36 0.05 0.98
CA VAL A 355 18.21 1.22 1.26
C VAL A 355 19.68 0.84 1.47
N THR A 356 19.95 -0.27 2.14
CA THR A 356 21.31 -0.71 2.54
C THR A 356 22.32 -0.72 1.41
N PRO A 357 22.02 -1.23 0.19
CA PRO A 357 23.01 -1.24 -0.88
C PRO A 357 23.53 0.17 -1.25
N THR A 358 22.66 1.18 -1.17
CA THR A 358 23.03 2.58 -1.41
C THR A 358 24.01 3.11 -0.36
N LEU A 359 23.81 2.71 0.91
CA LEU A 359 24.68 3.09 2.01
C LEU A 359 26.03 2.36 1.95
N ILE A 360 26.01 1.07 1.56
CA ILE A 360 27.22 0.27 1.35
C ILE A 360 28.04 0.82 0.18
N ALA A 361 27.40 1.26 -0.91
CA ALA A 361 28.11 1.93 -2.01
C ALA A 361 28.88 3.17 -1.54
N TYR A 362 28.29 3.98 -0.65
CA TYR A 362 28.97 5.12 -0.05
C TYR A 362 30.17 4.71 0.81
N LEU A 363 30.07 3.60 1.54
CA LEU A 363 31.17 3.06 2.35
C LEU A 363 32.26 2.36 1.52
N GLY A 364 32.05 2.22 0.19
CA GLY A 364 32.99 1.59 -0.74
C GLY A 364 32.91 0.06 -0.79
N GLY A 365 31.85 -0.54 -0.25
CA GLY A 365 31.58 -1.97 -0.29
C GLY A 365 30.98 -2.45 -1.62
N ASP A 366 30.91 -3.76 -1.82
CA ASP A 366 30.32 -4.40 -2.99
C ASP A 366 28.79 -4.56 -2.82
N ILE A 367 28.02 -3.73 -3.49
CA ILE A 367 26.55 -3.78 -3.44
C ILE A 367 25.94 -5.04 -4.08
N LYS A 368 26.71 -5.80 -4.84
CA LYS A 368 26.22 -7.05 -5.44
C LYS A 368 26.18 -8.20 -4.45
N ASN A 369 27.15 -8.22 -3.51
CA ASN A 369 27.32 -9.29 -2.54
C ASN A 369 27.63 -8.69 -1.16
N ILE A 370 26.60 -8.21 -0.49
CA ILE A 370 26.73 -7.62 0.84
C ILE A 370 26.95 -8.74 1.87
N GLY A 371 28.05 -8.66 2.61
CA GLY A 371 28.39 -9.63 3.65
C GLY A 371 28.43 -9.01 5.06
N ILE A 372 28.75 -9.85 6.05
CA ILE A 372 28.80 -9.46 7.47
C ILE A 372 29.70 -8.24 7.69
N ALA A 373 30.88 -8.20 7.06
CA ALA A 373 31.81 -7.07 7.22
C ALA A 373 31.23 -5.74 6.72
N ASP A 374 30.46 -5.76 5.64
CA ASP A 374 29.75 -4.57 5.13
C ASP A 374 28.68 -4.11 6.11
N ILE A 375 27.93 -5.06 6.70
CA ILE A 375 26.89 -4.77 7.69
C ILE A 375 27.50 -4.20 8.97
N GLU A 376 28.62 -4.72 9.45
CA GLU A 376 29.34 -4.18 10.60
C GLU A 376 29.87 -2.75 10.34
N ALA A 377 30.39 -2.50 9.14
CA ALA A 377 30.81 -1.16 8.73
C ALA A 377 29.62 -0.19 8.67
N LEU A 378 28.48 -0.65 8.15
CA LEU A 378 27.24 0.11 8.12
C LEU A 378 26.73 0.39 9.55
N ASP A 379 26.72 -0.60 10.41
CA ASP A 379 26.31 -0.47 11.82
C ASP A 379 27.09 0.62 12.54
N ALA A 380 28.42 0.65 12.35
CA ALA A 380 29.29 1.68 12.90
C ALA A 380 29.00 3.08 12.30
N ALA A 381 28.68 3.15 11.00
CA ALA A 381 28.36 4.40 10.33
C ALA A 381 27.00 4.95 10.76
N LEU A 382 25.96 4.08 10.85
CA LEU A 382 24.62 4.47 11.32
C LEU A 382 24.66 5.02 12.76
N GLY A 383 25.49 4.45 13.62
CA GLY A 383 25.69 4.97 14.98
C GLY A 383 26.17 6.42 15.03
N LYS A 384 26.98 6.87 14.04
CA LYS A 384 27.50 8.25 13.99
C LYS A 384 26.45 9.28 13.53
N ILE A 385 25.47 8.85 12.76
CA ILE A 385 24.43 9.74 12.18
C ILE A 385 23.06 9.61 12.85
N SER A 386 22.88 8.66 13.74
CA SER A 386 21.58 8.31 14.35
C SER A 386 20.86 9.48 15.04
N GLN A 387 21.61 10.45 15.56
CA GLN A 387 21.03 11.65 16.16
C GLN A 387 20.44 12.64 15.13
N TYR A 388 20.82 12.54 13.85
CA TYR A 388 20.43 13.47 12.79
C TYR A 388 19.40 12.89 11.82
N VAL A 389 19.42 11.56 11.64
CA VAL A 389 18.63 10.86 10.61
C VAL A 389 17.50 10.06 11.25
N LYS A 390 16.31 10.15 10.66
CA LYS A 390 15.09 9.40 11.07
C LYS A 390 14.74 8.32 10.06
N ARG A 391 14.18 7.20 10.53
CA ARG A 391 13.48 6.24 9.68
C ARG A 391 12.04 6.69 9.46
N VAL A 392 11.58 6.65 8.23
CA VAL A 392 10.22 7.01 7.87
C VAL A 392 9.62 5.84 7.08
N PRO A 393 8.53 5.22 7.57
CA PRO A 393 7.83 4.20 6.82
C PRO A 393 7.42 4.71 5.43
N ASP A 394 7.31 3.81 4.45
CA ASP A 394 6.90 4.17 3.09
C ASP A 394 5.56 4.91 3.09
N GLU A 395 4.65 4.46 3.97
CA GLU A 395 3.48 5.19 4.38
C GLU A 395 3.85 6.53 5.04
N GLY A 396 3.37 7.63 4.51
CA GLY A 396 3.66 8.98 5.02
C GLY A 396 5.01 9.56 4.58
N TRP A 397 5.87 8.80 3.90
CA TRP A 397 7.13 9.31 3.39
C TRP A 397 6.90 10.44 2.38
N ASN A 398 5.96 10.26 1.44
CA ASN A 398 5.58 11.28 0.46
C ASN A 398 5.16 12.58 1.13
N GLU A 399 4.27 12.51 2.12
CA GLU A 399 3.77 13.69 2.84
C GLU A 399 4.87 14.38 3.63
N SER A 400 5.73 13.61 4.29
CA SER A 400 6.85 14.12 5.06
C SER A 400 7.83 14.92 4.19
N MET A 401 8.11 14.45 2.98
CA MET A 401 8.91 15.18 2.00
C MET A 401 8.15 16.38 1.43
N ALA A 402 6.91 16.21 1.01
CA ALA A 402 6.09 17.25 0.40
C ALA A 402 5.77 18.42 1.36
N SER A 403 5.60 18.13 2.65
CA SER A 403 5.41 19.16 3.69
C SER A 403 6.71 19.94 3.98
N GLY A 404 7.85 19.40 3.55
CA GLY A 404 9.16 19.96 3.84
C GLY A 404 9.64 19.67 5.27
N LYS A 405 9.08 18.67 5.95
CA LYS A 405 9.56 18.16 7.23
C LYS A 405 10.99 17.64 7.11
N TYR A 406 11.31 17.01 5.97
CA TYR A 406 12.65 16.58 5.62
C TYR A 406 13.12 17.28 4.34
N CYS A 407 14.38 17.67 4.32
CA CYS A 407 15.02 18.29 3.16
C CYS A 407 15.90 17.32 2.38
N VAL A 408 16.32 16.21 3.01
CA VAL A 408 17.08 15.12 2.39
C VAL A 408 16.48 13.79 2.85
N SER A 409 16.28 12.88 1.91
CA SER A 409 15.89 11.51 2.20
C SER A 409 16.44 10.55 1.16
N ILE A 410 16.50 9.25 1.49
CA ILE A 410 16.61 8.17 0.51
C ILE A 410 15.23 7.58 0.31
N GLY A 411 14.84 7.35 -0.95
CA GLY A 411 13.55 6.77 -1.29
C GLY A 411 13.44 6.38 -2.76
N PHE A 412 12.23 6.01 -3.15
CA PHE A 412 11.90 5.57 -4.50
C PHE A 412 11.61 6.75 -5.45
N PRO A 413 11.94 6.65 -6.76
CA PRO A 413 11.76 7.74 -7.71
C PRO A 413 10.30 8.18 -7.85
N GLY A 414 9.36 7.25 -8.00
CA GLY A 414 7.94 7.58 -8.16
C GLY A 414 7.36 8.28 -6.93
N ALA A 415 7.71 7.84 -5.73
CA ALA A 415 7.37 8.51 -4.48
C ALA A 415 7.94 9.93 -4.43
N THR A 416 9.22 10.08 -4.81
CA THR A 416 9.87 11.41 -4.83
C THR A 416 9.21 12.35 -5.83
N PHE A 417 8.80 11.88 -7.02
CA PHE A 417 8.14 12.72 -8.02
C PHE A 417 6.76 13.17 -7.56
N ARG A 418 5.98 12.29 -6.90
CA ARG A 418 4.71 12.69 -6.28
C ARG A 418 4.93 13.74 -5.18
N ALA A 419 5.91 13.52 -4.30
CA ALA A 419 6.26 14.48 -3.26
C ALA A 419 6.69 15.84 -3.84
N ALA A 420 7.44 15.84 -4.96
CA ALA A 420 7.86 17.07 -5.65
C ALA A 420 6.68 17.86 -6.22
N GLU A 421 5.72 17.18 -6.84
CA GLU A 421 4.49 17.81 -7.35
C GLU A 421 3.66 18.45 -6.21
N GLU A 422 3.50 17.73 -5.10
CA GLU A 422 2.79 18.22 -3.92
C GLU A 422 3.53 19.38 -3.22
N ALA A 423 4.84 19.27 -3.05
CA ALA A 423 5.66 20.35 -2.49
C ALA A 423 5.53 21.64 -3.32
N LYS A 424 5.55 21.51 -4.64
CA LYS A 424 5.35 22.64 -5.56
C LYS A 424 3.98 23.29 -5.39
N LYS A 425 2.91 22.50 -5.29
CA LYS A 425 1.54 23.00 -5.06
C LYS A 425 1.43 23.72 -3.71
N LYS A 426 2.10 23.23 -2.69
CA LYS A 426 2.10 23.79 -1.31
C LYS A 426 3.10 24.93 -1.11
N GLY A 427 3.96 25.23 -2.10
CA GLY A 427 5.02 26.25 -1.98
C GLY A 427 6.17 25.86 -1.04
N ASN A 428 6.40 24.57 -0.82
CA ASN A 428 7.39 24.02 0.12
C ASN A 428 8.78 23.78 -0.51
N GLY A 429 9.05 24.37 -1.66
CA GLY A 429 10.32 24.30 -2.37
C GLY A 429 10.39 23.24 -3.46
N GLN A 430 11.52 23.19 -4.16
CA GLN A 430 11.79 22.28 -5.25
C GLN A 430 12.42 20.98 -4.72
N ILE A 431 11.73 19.85 -4.90
CA ILE A 431 12.30 18.53 -4.62
C ILE A 431 12.83 17.91 -5.92
N THR A 432 14.04 17.36 -5.87
CA THR A 432 14.66 16.61 -6.97
C THR A 432 14.96 15.19 -6.54
N TYR A 433 14.97 14.28 -7.51
CA TYR A 433 15.48 12.93 -7.35
C TYR A 433 16.79 12.76 -8.11
N SER A 434 17.77 12.11 -7.49
CA SER A 434 19.04 11.76 -8.14
C SER A 434 19.51 10.36 -7.73
N VAL A 435 20.08 9.65 -8.71
CA VAL A 435 20.84 8.42 -8.43
C VAL A 435 22.17 8.83 -7.83
N PRO A 436 22.57 8.26 -6.67
CA PRO A 436 23.81 8.63 -5.98
C PRO A 436 25.07 8.42 -6.83
N LEU A 437 26.02 9.35 -6.71
CA LEU A 437 27.30 9.29 -7.40
C LEU A 437 28.11 8.04 -7.04
N GLU A 438 27.98 7.56 -5.83
CA GLU A 438 28.68 6.39 -5.30
C GLU A 438 28.16 5.08 -5.91
N GLY A 439 26.86 5.03 -6.19
CA GLY A 439 26.15 3.86 -6.71
C GLY A 439 24.89 3.57 -5.89
N THR A 440 24.10 2.63 -6.37
CA THR A 440 22.85 2.23 -5.71
C THR A 440 22.35 0.89 -6.22
N SER A 441 21.36 0.31 -5.51
CA SER A 441 20.64 -0.87 -5.96
C SER A 441 19.67 -0.56 -7.10
N MET A 442 19.49 -1.54 -7.98
CA MET A 442 18.33 -1.68 -8.86
C MET A 442 17.33 -2.59 -8.17
N TRP A 443 16.17 -2.05 -7.84
CA TRP A 443 15.05 -2.88 -7.43
C TRP A 443 14.23 -3.32 -8.65
N LEU A 444 13.62 -4.48 -8.53
CA LEU A 444 12.82 -5.13 -9.56
C LEU A 444 11.59 -5.73 -8.89
N ASP A 445 10.44 -5.51 -9.48
CA ASP A 445 9.21 -6.18 -9.12
C ASP A 445 8.75 -7.08 -10.26
N TYR A 446 8.16 -8.22 -9.91
CA TYR A 446 7.89 -9.30 -10.82
C TYR A 446 6.45 -9.75 -10.79
N PHE A 447 5.92 -10.11 -11.94
CA PHE A 447 4.78 -11.02 -12.01
C PHE A 447 5.27 -12.44 -11.71
N VAL A 448 4.60 -13.10 -10.78
CA VAL A 448 4.74 -14.54 -10.53
C VAL A 448 3.37 -15.20 -10.53
N ILE A 449 3.32 -16.47 -10.91
CA ILE A 449 2.10 -17.29 -10.85
C ILE A 449 2.29 -18.30 -9.72
N PRO A 450 1.48 -18.24 -8.65
CA PRO A 450 1.51 -19.25 -7.59
C PRO A 450 1.27 -20.65 -8.15
N THR A 451 1.95 -21.66 -7.60
CA THR A 451 1.80 -23.05 -8.06
C THR A 451 0.35 -23.53 -7.93
N ASN A 452 -0.36 -23.09 -6.89
CA ASN A 452 -1.75 -23.43 -6.60
C ASN A 452 -2.79 -22.53 -7.30
N ALA A 453 -2.35 -21.59 -8.17
CA ALA A 453 -3.25 -20.73 -8.94
C ALA A 453 -4.31 -21.54 -9.68
N GLN A 454 -5.56 -21.11 -9.57
CA GLN A 454 -6.71 -21.81 -10.13
C GLN A 454 -6.89 -21.52 -11.63
N ASN A 455 -6.49 -20.34 -12.09
CA ASN A 455 -6.74 -19.83 -13.45
C ASN A 455 -5.42 -19.53 -14.20
N LYS A 456 -4.50 -20.50 -14.26
CA LYS A 456 -3.13 -20.32 -14.81
C LYS A 456 -3.10 -19.75 -16.21
N ASP A 457 -3.95 -20.22 -17.13
CA ASP A 457 -3.97 -19.71 -18.51
C ASP A 457 -4.44 -18.25 -18.57
N ALA A 458 -5.39 -17.86 -17.73
CA ALA A 458 -5.83 -16.47 -17.63
C ALA A 458 -4.74 -15.58 -16.97
N ALA A 459 -3.98 -16.12 -16.01
CA ALA A 459 -2.82 -15.46 -15.42
C ALA A 459 -1.73 -15.17 -16.48
N TYR A 460 -1.38 -16.16 -17.31
CA TYR A 460 -0.47 -15.96 -18.43
C TYR A 460 -0.95 -14.87 -19.40
N ARG A 461 -2.25 -14.86 -19.71
CA ARG A 461 -2.84 -13.82 -20.57
C ARG A 461 -2.75 -12.43 -19.96
N LEU A 462 -2.94 -12.30 -18.64
CA LEU A 462 -2.78 -11.01 -17.96
C LEU A 462 -1.32 -10.55 -18.03
N ILE A 463 -0.36 -11.43 -17.73
CA ILE A 463 1.06 -11.10 -17.77
C ILE A 463 1.49 -10.66 -19.17
N ASP A 464 1.11 -11.42 -20.20
CA ASP A 464 1.41 -11.08 -21.59
C ASP A 464 0.78 -9.73 -22.00
N PHE A 465 -0.46 -9.49 -21.59
CA PHE A 465 -1.15 -8.22 -21.83
C PHE A 465 -0.44 -7.04 -21.17
N MET A 466 0.03 -7.19 -19.92
CA MET A 466 0.74 -6.15 -19.17
C MET A 466 2.09 -5.79 -19.80
N LEU A 467 2.71 -6.71 -20.55
CA LEU A 467 3.95 -6.49 -21.30
C LEU A 467 3.72 -5.94 -22.72
N ARG A 468 2.49 -5.68 -23.14
CA ARG A 468 2.24 -4.95 -24.38
C ARG A 468 2.83 -3.54 -24.29
N PRO A 469 3.43 -3.02 -25.37
CA PRO A 469 4.11 -1.71 -25.37
C PRO A 469 3.23 -0.55 -24.89
N ASP A 470 2.00 -0.49 -25.35
CA ASP A 470 1.00 0.53 -24.99
C ASP A 470 0.57 0.44 -23.53
N ILE A 471 0.45 -0.78 -22.99
CA ILE A 471 0.02 -1.06 -21.62
C ILE A 471 1.16 -0.80 -20.63
N ALA A 472 2.37 -1.29 -20.93
CA ALA A 472 3.55 -1.04 -20.12
C ALA A 472 3.85 0.47 -20.00
N ALA A 473 3.73 1.20 -21.11
CA ALA A 473 3.87 2.66 -21.11
C ALA A 473 2.75 3.35 -20.31
N ALA A 474 1.49 2.89 -20.42
CA ALA A 474 0.38 3.46 -19.65
C ALA A 474 0.62 3.32 -18.13
N ASN A 475 1.15 2.18 -17.69
CA ASN A 475 1.55 1.98 -16.30
C ASN A 475 2.71 2.91 -15.91
N THR A 476 3.77 3.03 -16.74
CA THR A 476 4.87 3.98 -16.48
C THR A 476 4.37 5.43 -16.37
N ASN A 477 3.53 5.88 -17.29
CA ASN A 477 3.00 7.24 -17.31
C ASN A 477 2.15 7.55 -16.07
N PHE A 478 1.45 6.56 -15.53
CA PHE A 478 0.65 6.69 -14.32
C PHE A 478 1.50 6.61 -13.04
N LEU A 479 2.33 5.57 -12.94
CA LEU A 479 3.09 5.24 -11.72
C LEU A 479 4.34 6.09 -11.53
N ARG A 480 4.90 6.62 -12.62
CA ARG A 480 6.20 7.30 -12.63
C ARG A 480 7.37 6.37 -12.26
N TYR A 481 7.25 5.08 -12.60
CA TYR A 481 8.31 4.07 -12.53
C TYR A 481 8.66 3.54 -13.92
N ALA A 482 9.88 3.08 -14.11
CA ALA A 482 10.31 2.52 -15.39
C ALA A 482 9.76 1.09 -15.57
N ASN A 483 9.21 0.81 -16.74
CA ASN A 483 8.85 -0.55 -17.14
C ASN A 483 10.02 -1.22 -17.90
N PRO A 484 10.06 -2.57 -17.96
CA PRO A 484 11.15 -3.30 -18.60
C PRO A 484 11.01 -3.43 -20.12
N VAL A 485 9.89 -3.00 -20.74
CA VAL A 485 9.55 -3.26 -22.14
C VAL A 485 10.16 -2.20 -23.04
N LEU A 486 11.22 -2.54 -23.82
CA LEU A 486 11.91 -1.58 -24.68
C LEU A 486 11.03 -0.95 -25.75
N THR A 487 10.11 -1.73 -26.30
CA THR A 487 9.17 -1.27 -27.35
C THR A 487 8.09 -0.32 -26.83
N SER A 488 8.00 -0.12 -25.50
CA SER A 488 7.08 0.85 -24.89
C SER A 488 7.52 2.31 -25.02
N THR A 489 8.82 2.55 -25.31
CA THR A 489 9.42 3.90 -25.36
C THR A 489 8.61 4.92 -26.16
N PRO A 490 8.06 4.62 -27.38
CA PRO A 490 7.28 5.60 -28.13
C PRO A 490 5.98 6.04 -27.46
N TYR A 491 5.47 5.30 -26.49
CA TYR A 491 4.21 5.55 -25.78
C TYR A 491 4.43 6.20 -24.42
N ILE A 492 5.67 6.33 -23.96
CA ILE A 492 6.01 6.96 -22.68
C ILE A 492 6.06 8.48 -22.87
N GLU A 493 5.51 9.22 -21.89
CA GLU A 493 5.55 10.67 -21.87
C GLU A 493 6.98 11.19 -22.05
N PRO A 494 7.26 12.11 -23.00
CA PRO A 494 8.62 12.59 -23.25
C PRO A 494 9.30 13.23 -22.03
N ALA A 495 8.51 13.79 -21.11
CA ALA A 495 9.02 14.34 -19.86
C ALA A 495 9.64 13.27 -18.96
N LEU A 496 9.01 12.10 -18.89
CA LEU A 496 9.52 10.94 -18.11
C LEU A 496 10.78 10.36 -18.74
N LEU A 497 10.82 10.21 -20.07
CA LEU A 497 12.02 9.72 -20.77
C LEU A 497 13.24 10.62 -20.57
N ARG A 498 13.03 11.94 -20.44
CA ARG A 498 14.11 12.90 -20.15
C ARG A 498 14.52 12.93 -18.69
N ASN A 499 13.74 12.30 -17.81
CA ASN A 499 14.05 12.30 -16.39
C ASN A 499 15.17 11.29 -16.08
N LYS A 500 16.36 11.81 -15.78
CA LYS A 500 17.56 11.01 -15.50
C LYS A 500 17.45 10.18 -14.20
N GLY A 501 16.54 10.51 -13.32
CA GLY A 501 16.24 9.71 -12.12
C GLY A 501 15.42 8.46 -12.45
N LEU A 502 14.52 8.56 -13.45
CA LEU A 502 13.71 7.44 -13.90
C LEU A 502 14.42 6.59 -14.96
N TYR A 503 15.08 7.26 -15.93
CA TYR A 503 15.89 6.63 -16.97
C TYR A 503 17.34 7.13 -16.87
N PRO A 504 18.15 6.55 -15.95
CA PRO A 504 19.52 6.99 -15.73
C PRO A 504 20.39 6.82 -16.99
N PRO A 505 21.29 7.77 -17.28
CA PRO A 505 22.20 7.63 -18.41
C PRO A 505 23.12 6.42 -18.27
N PRO A 506 23.66 5.88 -19.36
CA PRO A 506 24.49 4.66 -19.35
C PRO A 506 25.68 4.72 -18.38
N ALA A 507 26.27 5.89 -18.18
CA ALA A 507 27.38 6.07 -17.24
C ALA A 507 26.94 5.86 -15.77
N THR A 508 25.75 6.32 -15.41
CA THR A 508 25.16 6.12 -14.08
C THR A 508 24.75 4.66 -13.88
N LEU A 509 24.13 4.04 -14.90
CA LEU A 509 23.71 2.63 -14.86
C LEU A 509 24.87 1.65 -14.63
N LYS A 510 26.11 2.01 -14.94
CA LYS A 510 27.29 1.18 -14.61
C LYS A 510 27.52 1.02 -13.10
N LYS A 511 26.98 1.91 -12.30
CA LYS A 511 27.07 1.92 -10.82
C LYS A 511 25.78 1.43 -10.15
N VAL A 512 24.85 0.94 -10.95
CA VAL A 512 23.56 0.40 -10.50
C VAL A 512 23.54 -1.09 -10.77
N SER A 513 23.23 -1.90 -9.77
CA SER A 513 23.10 -3.35 -9.92
C SER A 513 22.08 -3.90 -8.94
N ALA A 514 21.45 -5.03 -9.30
CA ALA A 514 20.70 -5.80 -8.32
C ALA A 514 21.66 -6.31 -7.24
N THR A 515 21.16 -6.42 -6.03
CA THR A 515 21.87 -6.96 -4.86
C THR A 515 21.46 -8.40 -4.67
N ALA A 516 22.42 -9.29 -4.50
CA ALA A 516 22.14 -10.66 -4.11
C ALA A 516 21.45 -10.68 -2.74
N PRO A 517 20.49 -11.60 -2.54
CA PRO A 517 19.85 -11.76 -1.24
C PRO A 517 20.88 -12.06 -0.15
N ILE A 518 20.70 -11.46 0.99
CA ILE A 518 21.50 -11.73 2.19
C ILE A 518 20.92 -12.94 2.95
N SER A 519 21.76 -13.63 3.71
CA SER A 519 21.33 -14.76 4.53
C SER A 519 20.46 -14.29 5.72
N PRO A 520 19.68 -15.20 6.34
CA PRO A 520 18.88 -14.85 7.54
C PRO A 520 19.69 -14.27 8.70
N ASP A 521 20.94 -14.72 8.87
CA ASP A 521 21.82 -14.19 9.91
C ASP A 521 22.30 -12.78 9.57
N GLU A 522 22.64 -12.52 8.32
CA GLU A 522 22.97 -11.18 7.82
C GLU A 522 21.76 -10.23 7.91
N GLU A 523 20.56 -10.69 7.56
CA GLU A 523 19.34 -9.89 7.70
C GLU A 523 19.08 -9.52 9.16
N LYS A 524 19.27 -10.46 10.09
CA LYS A 524 19.13 -10.20 11.52
C LYS A 524 20.13 -9.14 12.02
N LEU A 525 21.38 -9.21 11.58
CA LEU A 525 22.40 -8.21 11.90
C LEU A 525 22.06 -6.84 11.32
N LEU A 526 21.62 -6.81 10.07
CA LEU A 526 21.20 -5.59 9.39
C LEU A 526 20.02 -4.92 10.11
N ARG A 527 18.99 -5.68 10.48
CA ARG A 527 17.85 -5.15 11.23
C ARG A 527 18.26 -4.60 12.59
N ALA A 528 19.19 -5.26 13.29
CA ALA A 528 19.73 -4.76 14.55
C ALA A 528 20.51 -3.44 14.36
N ALA A 529 21.31 -3.32 13.31
CA ALA A 529 21.99 -2.07 12.95
C ALA A 529 20.99 -0.95 12.61
N TRP A 530 19.90 -1.29 11.88
CA TRP A 530 18.87 -0.36 11.46
C TRP A 530 18.08 0.25 12.64
N GLU A 531 17.89 -0.51 13.72
CA GLU A 531 17.22 -0.03 14.93
C GLU A 531 17.98 1.09 15.68
N LYS A 532 19.22 1.38 15.32
CA LYS A 532 19.95 2.56 15.83
C LYS A 532 19.37 3.87 15.34
N LEU A 533 18.73 3.86 14.18
CA LEU A 533 18.06 5.03 13.64
C LEU A 533 16.68 5.16 14.31
N PRO A 534 16.36 6.31 14.90
CA PRO A 534 15.06 6.51 15.53
C PRO A 534 13.94 6.58 14.47
N LYS A 535 12.79 5.99 14.80
CA LYS A 535 11.55 6.13 14.00
C LYS A 535 11.02 7.56 14.11
N GLN A 536 10.27 7.95 13.07
CA GLN A 536 9.58 9.24 13.03
C GLN A 536 8.55 9.34 14.14
#